data_cb25e9c5c3123c0332bc7b26a472cf7a
#
_entry.id   cb25e9c5c3123c0332bc7b26a472cf7a
#
_cell.length_a   1.000
_cell.length_b   1.000
_cell.length_c   1.000
_cell.angle_alpha   90.00
_cell.angle_beta   90.00
_cell.angle_gamma   90.00
#
_symmetry.space_group_name_H-M   'P 1'
#
loop_
_entity.id
_entity.type
_entity.pdbx_description
1 polymer ?
#
loop_
_entity_poly.entity_id
_entity_poly.type
_entity_poly.pdbx_seq_one_letter_code
_entity_poly.pdbx_strand_id
1 'polypeptide(L)'
;MNYRRLTEDEILRLKSQSCLADDWGKVTVAEEFSTEFVHHTRFSGEVCLGVFHSEFMLPGGIRKHSGLRHVTLHNVTVGDNCCIENIQNYIANYEIGHDTFIENVDIILVDGVSKFGNGVEVSVLNETGGREVLINDKLSAHQAYILALYRHRPELIARMKEITDFYSNKHASAVGSIGNHVMILNTGSIKNVRIGDYCRICGTCRLYNGSINSNEVAPVHIGHGVICDDFIISTGSHVDDGAMLSRCFVGQACKLGHNYSASDSLFFSNCQGENGEACAIFAGPYTVTHHKSTLLIAGMFSFMNAGSGSNQSNHMYKLGPIHQGTLERGAKTTSDSYILWPARVGAFSLVMGRHVNHSDTSNLPFSYLIEQNNTTYLVPGVNLRSVGTIRDAQKWPKRDGRTDPNKLDYINYNLLSPYTVQKMFKGRETLQNLRHASGELSDIYSFHSAKIRNSALVKGIRFYEIAIHKFLGNSVITVSYTHLRAHETKANL
;
A
#
# COMPACT_ATOMS: atom_id res chain seq x y z
N MET A 1 -10.89 9.24 -32.19
CA MET A 1 -10.36 8.89 -33.51
C MET A 1 -11.51 8.58 -34.43
N ASN A 2 -11.38 8.96 -35.74
CA ASN A 2 -12.31 8.49 -36.74
C ASN A 2 -11.80 7.15 -37.28
N TYR A 3 -12.63 6.13 -37.15
CA TYR A 3 -12.34 4.79 -37.67
C TYR A 3 -13.13 4.58 -38.96
N ARG A 4 -12.50 3.93 -39.96
CA ARG A 4 -13.12 3.50 -41.20
C ARG A 4 -13.06 1.96 -41.32
N ARG A 5 -13.86 1.43 -42.23
CA ARG A 5 -13.75 0.02 -42.63
C ARG A 5 -12.50 -0.22 -43.44
N LEU A 6 -11.98 -1.43 -43.44
CA LEU A 6 -10.93 -1.89 -44.31
C LEU A 6 -11.40 -1.86 -45.78
N THR A 7 -10.53 -1.49 -46.71
CA THR A 7 -10.75 -1.67 -48.12
C THR A 7 -10.52 -3.12 -48.56
N GLU A 8 -11.02 -3.53 -49.71
CA GLU A 8 -10.81 -4.87 -50.25
C GLU A 8 -9.32 -5.18 -50.45
N ASP A 9 -8.54 -4.21 -50.93
CA ASP A 9 -7.09 -4.36 -51.09
C ASP A 9 -6.35 -4.55 -49.77
N GLU A 10 -6.74 -3.83 -48.72
CA GLU A 10 -6.18 -4.02 -47.35
C GLU A 10 -6.51 -5.40 -46.82
N ILE A 11 -7.72 -5.89 -47.03
CA ILE A 11 -8.13 -7.25 -46.63
C ILE A 11 -7.31 -8.31 -47.36
N LEU A 12 -7.10 -8.13 -48.67
CA LEU A 12 -6.29 -9.06 -49.46
C LEU A 12 -4.82 -9.09 -48.98
N ARG A 13 -4.26 -7.90 -48.68
CA ARG A 13 -2.89 -7.80 -48.11
C ARG A 13 -2.81 -8.48 -46.74
N LEU A 14 -3.72 -8.20 -45.84
CA LEU A 14 -3.77 -8.84 -44.50
C LEU A 14 -3.88 -10.38 -44.61
N LYS A 15 -4.72 -10.89 -45.50
CA LYS A 15 -4.80 -12.32 -45.78
C LYS A 15 -3.47 -12.89 -46.33
N SER A 16 -2.77 -12.18 -47.19
CA SER A 16 -1.43 -12.61 -47.69
C SER A 16 -0.38 -12.60 -46.59
N GLN A 17 -0.55 -11.80 -45.53
CA GLN A 17 0.27 -11.76 -44.31
C GLN A 17 -0.16 -12.73 -43.23
N SER A 18 -0.96 -13.76 -43.60
CA SER A 18 -1.50 -14.79 -42.71
C SER A 18 -2.41 -14.24 -41.59
N CYS A 19 -3.13 -13.14 -41.86
CA CYS A 19 -4.14 -12.64 -40.97
C CYS A 19 -5.50 -13.24 -41.30
N LEU A 20 -6.31 -13.50 -40.24
CA LEU A 20 -7.64 -14.07 -40.33
C LEU A 20 -8.64 -13.20 -39.55
N ALA A 21 -9.87 -13.16 -40.02
CA ALA A 21 -10.95 -12.54 -39.27
C ALA A 21 -12.20 -13.43 -39.35
N ASP A 22 -12.98 -13.48 -38.28
CA ASP A 22 -14.28 -14.15 -38.28
C ASP A 22 -15.27 -13.35 -39.16
N ASP A 23 -15.14 -12.01 -39.13
CA ASP A 23 -15.90 -11.07 -39.97
C ASP A 23 -15.04 -9.80 -40.21
N TRP A 24 -14.54 -9.64 -41.42
CA TRP A 24 -13.75 -8.44 -41.78
C TRP A 24 -14.53 -7.13 -41.70
N GLY A 25 -15.86 -7.17 -41.79
CA GLY A 25 -16.74 -6.01 -41.62
C GLY A 25 -16.75 -5.44 -40.21
N LYS A 26 -16.29 -6.22 -39.22
CA LYS A 26 -16.15 -5.82 -37.81
C LYS A 26 -14.75 -5.33 -37.44
N VAL A 27 -13.82 -5.34 -38.38
CA VAL A 27 -12.48 -4.75 -38.22
C VAL A 27 -12.47 -3.35 -38.79
N THR A 28 -12.24 -2.36 -37.95
CA THR A 28 -12.15 -0.94 -38.31
C THR A 28 -10.76 -0.42 -38.02
N VAL A 29 -10.31 0.55 -38.77
CA VAL A 29 -8.95 1.08 -38.73
C VAL A 29 -8.95 2.60 -38.76
N ALA A 30 -7.89 3.22 -38.24
CA ALA A 30 -7.66 4.65 -38.37
C ALA A 30 -7.48 5.05 -39.84
N GLU A 31 -7.73 6.32 -40.19
CA GLU A 31 -7.63 6.80 -41.58
C GLU A 31 -6.26 6.51 -42.22
N GLU A 32 -5.17 6.70 -41.48
CA GLU A 32 -3.79 6.51 -41.94
C GLU A 32 -3.23 5.10 -41.62
N PHE A 33 -4.10 4.14 -41.39
CA PHE A 33 -3.68 2.76 -41.11
C PHE A 33 -2.91 2.13 -42.27
N SER A 34 -1.82 1.42 -41.92
CA SER A 34 -1.06 0.59 -42.86
C SER A 34 -1.10 -0.86 -42.47
N THR A 35 -1.29 -1.73 -43.44
CA THR A 35 -1.27 -3.18 -43.24
C THR A 35 0.14 -3.74 -43.04
N GLU A 36 1.20 -2.98 -43.36
CA GLU A 36 2.60 -3.43 -43.44
C GLU A 36 3.12 -4.11 -42.18
N PHE A 37 2.64 -3.65 -41.03
CA PHE A 37 3.14 -4.14 -39.71
C PHE A 37 2.16 -5.07 -38.97
N VAL A 38 1.20 -5.68 -39.73
CA VAL A 38 0.20 -6.59 -39.12
C VAL A 38 0.35 -7.98 -39.78
N HIS A 39 0.88 -8.96 -39.00
CA HIS A 39 1.17 -10.29 -39.49
C HIS A 39 0.64 -11.37 -38.52
N HIS A 40 0.25 -12.54 -39.04
CA HIS A 40 -0.17 -13.69 -38.28
C HIS A 40 -1.16 -13.34 -37.14
N THR A 41 -2.12 -12.46 -37.44
CA THR A 41 -3.07 -11.93 -36.47
C THR A 41 -4.47 -12.45 -36.76
N ARG A 42 -5.18 -12.90 -35.71
CA ARG A 42 -6.59 -13.30 -35.81
C ARG A 42 -7.47 -12.24 -35.15
N PHE A 43 -8.49 -11.81 -35.87
CA PHE A 43 -9.50 -10.86 -35.40
C PHE A 43 -10.83 -11.57 -35.18
N SER A 44 -11.46 -11.33 -34.02
CA SER A 44 -12.74 -11.86 -33.62
C SER A 44 -13.57 -10.78 -32.93
N GLY A 45 -14.88 -10.76 -33.13
CA GLY A 45 -15.75 -9.69 -32.63
C GLY A 45 -15.40 -8.33 -33.21
N GLU A 46 -15.61 -7.26 -32.47
CA GLU A 46 -15.33 -5.88 -32.90
C GLU A 46 -13.88 -5.50 -32.57
N VAL A 47 -13.09 -5.16 -33.58
CA VAL A 47 -11.70 -4.77 -33.40
C VAL A 47 -11.44 -3.41 -34.08
N CYS A 48 -10.85 -2.50 -33.32
CA CYS A 48 -10.45 -1.17 -33.81
C CYS A 48 -8.93 -1.04 -33.73
N LEU A 49 -8.26 -0.66 -34.83
CA LEU A 49 -6.81 -0.53 -34.90
C LEU A 49 -6.39 0.92 -35.20
N GLY A 50 -5.47 1.44 -34.39
CA GLY A 50 -4.79 2.71 -34.65
C GLY A 50 -3.72 2.60 -35.74
N VAL A 51 -2.84 3.58 -35.84
CA VAL A 51 -1.70 3.62 -36.78
C VAL A 51 -0.45 3.02 -36.14
N PHE A 52 0.48 2.54 -36.97
CA PHE A 52 1.74 1.93 -36.51
C PHE A 52 2.93 2.60 -37.19
N HIS A 53 3.41 3.74 -36.64
CA HIS A 53 4.46 4.57 -37.26
C HIS A 53 5.74 4.68 -36.40
N SER A 54 5.74 4.13 -35.19
CA SER A 54 6.84 4.29 -34.23
C SER A 54 7.70 3.03 -34.09
N GLU A 55 8.93 3.24 -33.60
CA GLU A 55 9.84 2.18 -33.23
C GLU A 55 10.08 2.18 -31.72
N PHE A 56 10.18 1.01 -31.13
CA PHE A 56 10.59 0.78 -29.75
C PHE A 56 12.07 0.40 -29.69
N MET A 57 12.80 1.06 -28.80
CA MET A 57 14.19 0.71 -28.53
C MET A 57 14.24 -0.21 -27.29
N LEU A 58 14.63 -1.46 -27.52
CA LEU A 58 14.74 -2.45 -26.46
C LEU A 58 16.17 -2.51 -25.90
N PRO A 59 16.37 -3.08 -24.69
CA PRO A 59 17.68 -3.33 -24.14
C PRO A 59 18.59 -4.09 -25.12
N GLY A 60 19.86 -3.72 -25.16
CA GLY A 60 20.81 -4.28 -26.13
C GLY A 60 20.80 -3.60 -27.50
N GLY A 61 19.99 -2.53 -27.70
CA GLY A 61 19.95 -1.74 -28.94
C GLY A 61 19.09 -2.35 -30.04
N ILE A 62 18.23 -3.31 -29.73
CA ILE A 62 17.29 -3.90 -30.69
C ILE A 62 16.14 -2.92 -30.94
N ARG A 63 15.87 -2.67 -32.22
CA ARG A 63 14.71 -1.87 -32.64
C ARG A 63 13.57 -2.78 -33.05
N LYS A 64 12.37 -2.49 -32.59
CA LYS A 64 11.13 -3.15 -32.99
C LYS A 64 10.13 -2.11 -33.45
N HIS A 65 9.59 -2.30 -34.64
CA HIS A 65 8.54 -1.44 -35.16
C HIS A 65 7.20 -1.76 -34.48
N SER A 66 6.39 -0.73 -34.22
CA SER A 66 5.00 -0.90 -33.79
C SER A 66 4.22 -1.79 -34.77
N GLY A 67 3.19 -2.46 -34.29
CA GLY A 67 2.40 -3.38 -35.12
C GLY A 67 1.91 -4.59 -34.34
N LEU A 68 1.26 -5.51 -35.06
CA LEU A 68 0.67 -6.73 -34.49
C LEU A 68 1.31 -7.96 -35.10
N ARG A 69 1.78 -8.91 -34.28
CA ARG A 69 2.42 -10.15 -34.75
C ARG A 69 2.09 -11.31 -33.81
N HIS A 70 1.58 -12.40 -34.38
CA HIS A 70 1.24 -13.61 -33.63
C HIS A 70 0.32 -13.33 -32.43
N VAL A 71 -0.85 -12.75 -32.69
CA VAL A 71 -1.84 -12.40 -31.68
C VAL A 71 -3.26 -12.72 -32.13
N THR A 72 -4.10 -13.13 -31.20
CA THR A 72 -5.56 -13.20 -31.38
C THR A 72 -6.21 -12.09 -30.55
N LEU A 73 -7.02 -11.26 -31.22
CA LEU A 73 -7.75 -10.14 -30.61
C LEU A 73 -9.25 -10.40 -30.69
N HIS A 74 -9.96 -10.28 -29.57
CA HIS A 74 -11.41 -10.43 -29.49
C HIS A 74 -12.05 -9.23 -28.77
N ASN A 75 -12.85 -8.42 -29.46
CA ASN A 75 -13.42 -7.18 -28.92
C ASN A 75 -12.35 -6.26 -28.32
N VAL A 76 -11.38 -5.84 -29.11
CA VAL A 76 -10.23 -5.04 -28.65
C VAL A 76 -10.09 -3.77 -29.46
N THR A 77 -9.87 -2.66 -28.77
CA THR A 77 -9.40 -1.43 -29.38
C THR A 77 -7.89 -1.29 -29.11
N VAL A 78 -7.10 -1.13 -30.16
CA VAL A 78 -5.65 -0.92 -30.09
C VAL A 78 -5.36 0.53 -30.49
N GLY A 79 -4.74 1.28 -29.58
CA GLY A 79 -4.31 2.67 -29.82
C GLY A 79 -3.14 2.77 -30.80
N ASP A 80 -2.75 4.01 -31.09
CA ASP A 80 -1.66 4.28 -32.03
C ASP A 80 -0.32 3.79 -31.49
N ASN A 81 0.55 3.40 -32.42
CA ASN A 81 1.94 3.03 -32.12
C ASN A 81 2.14 1.87 -31.15
N CYS A 82 1.13 1.04 -30.94
CA CYS A 82 1.29 -0.16 -30.11
C CYS A 82 2.15 -1.21 -30.81
N CYS A 83 2.95 -1.94 -30.03
CA CYS A 83 3.62 -3.16 -30.45
C CYS A 83 3.07 -4.33 -29.62
N ILE A 84 2.31 -5.22 -30.26
CA ILE A 84 1.70 -6.39 -29.58
C ILE A 84 2.12 -7.64 -30.31
N GLU A 85 2.90 -8.49 -29.65
CA GLU A 85 3.41 -9.69 -30.30
C GLU A 85 3.58 -10.89 -29.37
N ASN A 86 3.50 -12.08 -29.96
CA ASN A 86 3.70 -13.35 -29.29
C ASN A 86 2.75 -13.55 -28.09
N ILE A 87 1.46 -13.33 -28.30
CA ILE A 87 0.43 -13.64 -27.30
C ILE A 87 0.04 -15.10 -27.44
N GLN A 88 0.28 -15.89 -26.41
CA GLN A 88 0.14 -17.36 -26.48
C GLN A 88 -1.30 -17.80 -26.69
N ASN A 89 -2.25 -17.15 -26.00
CA ASN A 89 -3.67 -17.43 -26.15
C ASN A 89 -4.37 -16.26 -26.90
N TYR A 90 -4.87 -15.27 -26.19
CA TYR A 90 -5.57 -14.12 -26.78
C TYR A 90 -5.63 -12.91 -25.85
N ILE A 91 -5.96 -11.76 -26.45
CA ILE A 91 -6.40 -10.56 -25.74
C ILE A 91 -7.89 -10.38 -26.01
N ALA A 92 -8.70 -10.25 -24.95
CA ALA A 92 -10.15 -10.11 -25.07
C ALA A 92 -10.76 -9.02 -24.18
N ASN A 93 -11.68 -8.23 -24.78
CA ASN A 93 -12.47 -7.21 -24.09
C ASN A 93 -11.58 -6.13 -23.43
N TYR A 94 -10.69 -5.52 -24.21
CA TYR A 94 -9.79 -4.46 -23.73
C TYR A 94 -9.70 -3.26 -24.68
N GLU A 95 -9.53 -2.09 -24.06
CA GLU A 95 -9.04 -0.90 -24.72
C GLU A 95 -7.58 -0.70 -24.34
N ILE A 96 -6.67 -0.67 -25.35
CA ILE A 96 -5.24 -0.52 -25.19
C ILE A 96 -4.84 0.87 -25.67
N GLY A 97 -4.24 1.66 -24.78
CA GLY A 97 -3.77 3.01 -25.05
C GLY A 97 -2.59 3.04 -26.03
N HIS A 98 -2.23 4.24 -26.48
CA HIS A 98 -1.17 4.43 -27.46
C HIS A 98 0.24 4.19 -26.88
N ASP A 99 1.23 3.97 -27.77
CA ASP A 99 2.64 3.75 -27.44
C ASP A 99 2.88 2.61 -26.41
N THR A 100 2.02 1.59 -26.43
CA THR A 100 2.04 0.47 -25.49
C THR A 100 2.75 -0.73 -26.12
N PHE A 101 3.62 -1.37 -25.32
CA PHE A 101 4.42 -2.52 -25.74
C PHE A 101 4.02 -3.77 -24.95
N ILE A 102 3.49 -4.80 -25.65
CA ILE A 102 3.04 -6.06 -25.06
C ILE A 102 3.72 -7.21 -25.80
N GLU A 103 4.55 -8.00 -25.10
CA GLU A 103 5.27 -9.09 -25.72
C GLU A 103 5.34 -10.31 -24.80
N ASN A 104 5.16 -11.48 -25.40
CA ASN A 104 5.29 -12.77 -24.75
C ASN A 104 4.42 -12.88 -23.48
N VAL A 105 3.11 -12.76 -23.68
CA VAL A 105 2.10 -12.82 -22.62
C VAL A 105 1.18 -14.01 -22.88
N ASP A 106 0.82 -14.74 -21.84
CA ASP A 106 -0.06 -15.90 -21.98
C ASP A 106 -1.48 -15.45 -22.37
N ILE A 107 -2.16 -14.66 -21.53
CA ILE A 107 -3.54 -14.22 -21.78
C ILE A 107 -3.86 -12.89 -21.10
N ILE A 108 -4.63 -12.02 -21.78
CA ILE A 108 -5.19 -10.79 -21.21
C ILE A 108 -6.68 -10.77 -21.49
N LEU A 109 -7.53 -10.80 -20.44
CA LEU A 109 -8.98 -10.78 -20.69
C LEU A 109 -9.78 -10.12 -19.56
N VAL A 110 -10.93 -9.56 -19.92
CA VAL A 110 -12.04 -9.32 -19.00
C VAL A 110 -13.12 -10.38 -19.24
N ASP A 111 -13.50 -11.08 -18.16
CA ASP A 111 -14.52 -12.12 -18.17
C ASP A 111 -15.74 -11.64 -17.38
N GLY A 112 -16.82 -11.38 -18.10
CA GLY A 112 -18.04 -10.77 -17.54
C GLY A 112 -17.86 -9.30 -17.17
N VAL A 113 -18.59 -8.84 -16.15
CA VAL A 113 -18.48 -7.47 -15.61
C VAL A 113 -17.60 -7.48 -14.39
N SER A 114 -16.54 -6.68 -14.43
CA SER A 114 -15.57 -6.54 -13.34
C SER A 114 -15.61 -5.14 -12.71
N LYS A 115 -15.36 -5.05 -11.41
CA LYS A 115 -15.10 -3.80 -10.68
C LYS A 115 -13.60 -3.55 -10.51
N PHE A 116 -12.76 -4.41 -11.07
CA PHE A 116 -11.31 -4.30 -11.05
C PHE A 116 -10.73 -4.10 -9.64
N GLY A 117 -11.14 -4.96 -8.70
CA GLY A 117 -10.70 -4.90 -7.30
C GLY A 117 -11.41 -3.87 -6.42
N ASN A 118 -12.13 -2.90 -7.02
CA ASN A 118 -12.88 -1.92 -6.23
C ASN A 118 -14.08 -2.56 -5.53
N GLY A 119 -14.22 -2.33 -4.22
CA GLY A 119 -15.27 -2.90 -3.39
C GLY A 119 -14.94 -4.27 -2.81
N VAL A 120 -13.74 -4.80 -3.03
CA VAL A 120 -13.29 -6.01 -2.33
C VAL A 120 -13.18 -5.71 -0.83
N GLU A 121 -13.73 -6.60 -0.02
CA GLU A 121 -13.64 -6.54 1.44
C GLU A 121 -12.31 -7.12 1.93
N VAL A 122 -11.58 -6.33 2.72
CA VAL A 122 -10.32 -6.72 3.36
C VAL A 122 -10.53 -6.78 4.86
N SER A 123 -10.39 -7.95 5.47
CA SER A 123 -10.53 -8.15 6.91
C SER A 123 -9.26 -7.75 7.63
N VAL A 124 -9.26 -6.63 8.35
CA VAL A 124 -8.08 -6.15 9.07
C VAL A 124 -8.22 -6.30 10.58
N LEU A 125 -7.10 -6.37 11.29
CA LEU A 125 -6.98 -6.46 12.75
C LEU A 125 -7.52 -7.74 13.38
N ASN A 126 -8.21 -8.57 12.63
CA ASN A 126 -8.73 -9.85 13.08
C ASN A 126 -8.91 -10.79 11.89
N GLU A 127 -8.22 -11.91 11.88
CA GLU A 127 -8.30 -12.92 10.81
C GLU A 127 -9.71 -13.53 10.67
N THR A 128 -10.53 -13.47 11.72
CA THR A 128 -11.92 -13.96 11.69
C THR A 128 -12.95 -12.92 11.26
N GLY A 129 -12.50 -11.72 10.86
CA GLY A 129 -13.37 -10.65 10.38
C GLY A 129 -13.93 -9.74 11.48
N GLY A 130 -14.90 -8.90 11.11
CA GLY A 130 -15.56 -7.92 11.96
C GLY A 130 -15.03 -6.49 11.84
N ARG A 131 -13.97 -6.29 11.03
CA ARG A 131 -13.38 -4.95 10.74
C ARG A 131 -13.03 -4.79 9.27
N GLU A 132 -13.93 -5.24 8.41
CA GLU A 132 -13.74 -5.20 6.96
C GLU A 132 -13.68 -3.76 6.45
N VAL A 133 -12.71 -3.53 5.58
CA VAL A 133 -12.53 -2.29 4.83
C VAL A 133 -12.75 -2.59 3.35
N LEU A 134 -13.67 -1.89 2.72
CA LEU A 134 -13.86 -1.94 1.27
C LEU A 134 -12.73 -1.16 0.58
N ILE A 135 -11.86 -1.86 -0.14
CA ILE A 135 -10.78 -1.19 -0.87
C ILE A 135 -11.28 -0.53 -2.15
N ASN A 136 -10.67 0.56 -2.52
CA ASN A 136 -10.96 1.29 -3.75
C ASN A 136 -9.77 2.18 -4.16
N ASP A 137 -9.75 2.67 -5.41
CA ASP A 137 -8.66 3.46 -5.98
C ASP A 137 -8.33 4.75 -5.20
N LYS A 138 -9.25 5.24 -4.38
CA LYS A 138 -9.12 6.49 -3.61
C LYS A 138 -8.97 6.27 -2.12
N LEU A 139 -8.80 5.03 -1.68
CA LEU A 139 -8.69 4.71 -0.26
C LEU A 139 -7.47 5.38 0.37
N SER A 140 -7.68 6.07 1.47
CA SER A 140 -6.62 6.63 2.33
C SER A 140 -6.56 5.92 3.67
N ALA A 141 -5.42 6.03 4.35
CA ALA A 141 -5.24 5.51 5.72
C ALA A 141 -6.31 6.05 6.69
N HIS A 142 -6.73 7.30 6.51
CA HIS A 142 -7.73 7.95 7.35
C HIS A 142 -9.12 7.35 7.16
N GLN A 143 -9.53 7.13 5.91
CA GLN A 143 -10.81 6.48 5.60
C GLN A 143 -10.82 5.03 6.11
N ALA A 144 -9.77 4.27 5.84
CA ALA A 144 -9.63 2.90 6.33
C ALA A 144 -9.64 2.83 7.87
N TYR A 145 -8.98 3.78 8.55
CA TYR A 145 -8.98 3.88 10.01
C TYR A 145 -10.39 4.07 10.56
N ILE A 146 -11.19 4.96 9.95
CA ILE A 146 -12.58 5.16 10.37
C ILE A 146 -13.38 3.88 10.13
N LEU A 147 -13.29 3.27 8.94
CA LEU A 147 -13.99 2.03 8.61
C LEU A 147 -13.66 0.89 9.58
N ALA A 148 -12.39 0.70 9.94
CA ALA A 148 -11.95 -0.38 10.81
C ALA A 148 -12.27 -0.14 12.30
N LEU A 149 -12.15 1.09 12.81
CA LEU A 149 -12.13 1.37 14.26
C LEU A 149 -13.37 2.10 14.79
N TYR A 150 -14.16 2.78 13.93
CA TYR A 150 -15.37 3.49 14.38
C TYR A 150 -16.63 2.61 14.31
N ARG A 151 -16.50 1.30 14.52
CA ARG A 151 -17.63 0.34 14.48
C ARG A 151 -18.76 0.65 15.47
N HIS A 152 -18.47 1.42 16.50
CA HIS A 152 -19.47 1.96 17.43
C HIS A 152 -20.34 3.09 16.82
N ARG A 153 -20.09 3.47 15.57
CA ARG A 153 -20.88 4.44 14.79
C ARG A 153 -21.44 3.75 13.53
N PRO A 154 -22.41 2.84 13.68
CA PRO A 154 -22.86 1.98 12.59
C PRO A 154 -23.41 2.76 11.39
N GLU A 155 -24.11 3.87 11.60
CA GLU A 155 -24.64 4.72 10.54
C GLU A 155 -23.53 5.36 9.69
N LEU A 156 -22.44 5.84 10.34
CA LEU A 156 -21.28 6.36 9.64
C LEU A 156 -20.62 5.27 8.77
N ILE A 157 -20.43 4.08 9.33
CA ILE A 157 -19.82 2.97 8.61
C ILE A 157 -20.69 2.54 7.42
N ALA A 158 -21.99 2.42 7.62
CA ALA A 158 -22.95 2.09 6.56
C ALA A 158 -22.87 3.13 5.43
N ARG A 159 -22.87 4.42 5.76
CA ARG A 159 -22.77 5.49 4.76
C ARG A 159 -21.44 5.48 4.00
N MET A 160 -20.34 5.22 4.67
CA MET A 160 -19.03 5.10 4.00
C MET A 160 -18.98 3.88 3.06
N LYS A 161 -19.56 2.75 3.46
CA LYS A 161 -19.69 1.56 2.59
C LYS A 161 -20.57 1.87 1.36
N GLU A 162 -21.72 2.50 1.52
CA GLU A 162 -22.58 2.94 0.40
C GLU A 162 -21.82 3.82 -0.61
N ILE A 163 -21.02 4.79 -0.13
CA ILE A 163 -20.22 5.65 -1.01
C ILE A 163 -19.18 4.82 -1.78
N THR A 164 -18.53 3.87 -1.13
CA THR A 164 -17.58 2.98 -1.79
C THR A 164 -18.26 2.06 -2.80
N ASP A 165 -19.41 1.52 -2.48
CA ASP A 165 -20.20 0.68 -3.38
C ASP A 165 -20.68 1.47 -4.60
N PHE A 166 -21.15 2.69 -4.41
CA PHE A 166 -21.51 3.59 -5.51
C PHE A 166 -20.30 3.85 -6.43
N TYR A 167 -19.14 4.15 -5.85
CA TYR A 167 -17.89 4.35 -6.59
C TYR A 167 -17.52 3.08 -7.38
N SER A 168 -17.52 1.93 -6.73
CA SER A 168 -17.16 0.65 -7.33
C SER A 168 -18.10 0.25 -8.47
N ASN A 169 -19.41 0.47 -8.30
CA ASN A 169 -20.42 0.18 -9.33
C ASN A 169 -20.26 1.11 -10.54
N LYS A 170 -19.90 2.39 -10.34
CA LYS A 170 -19.63 3.33 -11.44
C LYS A 170 -18.44 2.91 -12.30
N HIS A 171 -17.49 2.19 -11.73
CA HIS A 171 -16.27 1.71 -12.41
C HIS A 171 -16.40 0.28 -12.92
N ALA A 172 -17.54 -0.37 -12.71
CA ALA A 172 -17.81 -1.70 -13.23
C ALA A 172 -17.93 -1.68 -14.75
N SER A 173 -17.21 -2.58 -15.42
CA SER A 173 -17.20 -2.67 -16.87
C SER A 173 -16.95 -4.10 -17.35
N ALA A 174 -17.50 -4.44 -18.51
CA ALA A 174 -17.14 -5.66 -19.23
C ALA A 174 -15.89 -5.48 -20.11
N VAL A 175 -15.35 -4.24 -20.20
CA VAL A 175 -14.15 -3.90 -20.96
C VAL A 175 -13.11 -3.34 -20.01
N GLY A 176 -11.92 -3.93 -20.07
CA GLY A 176 -10.74 -3.46 -19.32
C GLY A 176 -10.00 -2.36 -20.06
N SER A 177 -9.07 -1.71 -19.35
CA SER A 177 -8.19 -0.72 -19.97
C SER A 177 -6.74 -0.97 -19.63
N ILE A 178 -5.88 -0.83 -20.64
CA ILE A 178 -4.44 -0.71 -20.51
C ILE A 178 -4.10 0.70 -20.98
N GLY A 179 -3.47 1.50 -20.12
CA GLY A 179 -3.16 2.90 -20.38
C GLY A 179 -2.12 3.11 -21.46
N ASN A 180 -1.69 4.36 -21.60
CA ASN A 180 -0.68 4.76 -22.56
C ASN A 180 0.73 4.46 -22.05
N HIS A 181 1.69 4.24 -22.97
CA HIS A 181 3.10 3.99 -22.64
C HIS A 181 3.33 2.84 -21.66
N VAL A 182 2.42 1.86 -21.64
CA VAL A 182 2.52 0.67 -20.78
C VAL A 182 3.47 -0.34 -21.42
N MET A 183 4.23 -1.05 -20.59
CA MET A 183 5.09 -2.14 -21.01
C MET A 183 4.73 -3.43 -20.29
N ILE A 184 4.33 -4.48 -21.00
CA ILE A 184 4.00 -5.80 -20.47
C ILE A 184 4.87 -6.85 -21.16
N LEU A 185 5.76 -7.50 -20.40
CA LEU A 185 6.74 -8.44 -20.93
C LEU A 185 6.74 -9.76 -20.18
N ASN A 186 6.85 -10.87 -20.90
CA ASN A 186 7.08 -12.20 -20.33
C ASN A 186 6.12 -12.52 -19.16
N THR A 187 4.84 -12.22 -19.32
CA THR A 187 3.85 -12.26 -18.25
C THR A 187 2.86 -13.40 -18.47
N GLY A 188 2.46 -14.05 -17.39
CA GLY A 188 1.43 -15.08 -17.43
C GLY A 188 0.04 -14.48 -17.64
N SER A 189 -0.90 -14.78 -16.75
CA SER A 189 -2.30 -14.34 -16.94
C SER A 189 -2.60 -12.98 -16.32
N ILE A 190 -3.28 -12.15 -17.10
CA ILE A 190 -3.88 -10.87 -16.64
C ILE A 190 -5.39 -10.97 -16.87
N LYS A 191 -6.17 -11.11 -15.78
CA LYS A 191 -7.61 -11.27 -15.87
C LYS A 191 -8.35 -10.27 -14.99
N ASN A 192 -9.31 -9.52 -15.58
CA ASN A 192 -10.10 -8.52 -14.87
C ASN A 192 -9.24 -7.44 -14.19
N VAL A 193 -8.23 -6.93 -14.88
CA VAL A 193 -7.29 -5.93 -14.35
C VAL A 193 -7.33 -4.65 -15.17
N ARG A 194 -7.45 -3.52 -14.49
CA ARG A 194 -7.28 -2.21 -15.10
C ARG A 194 -5.87 -1.70 -14.83
N ILE A 195 -5.18 -1.25 -15.88
CA ILE A 195 -3.77 -0.84 -15.84
C ILE A 195 -3.67 0.62 -16.26
N GLY A 196 -3.12 1.48 -15.39
CA GLY A 196 -2.89 2.90 -15.67
C GLY A 196 -1.67 3.15 -16.55
N ASP A 197 -1.49 4.41 -16.98
CA ASP A 197 -0.43 4.85 -17.88
C ASP A 197 0.97 4.59 -17.31
N TYR A 198 1.96 4.42 -18.20
CA TYR A 198 3.38 4.25 -17.85
C TYR A 198 3.68 3.07 -16.92
N CYS A 199 2.75 2.14 -16.73
CA CYS A 199 2.96 0.95 -15.93
C CYS A 199 3.96 0.00 -16.58
N ARG A 200 4.80 -0.65 -15.78
CA ARG A 200 5.72 -1.70 -16.25
C ARG A 200 5.41 -3.02 -15.54
N ILE A 201 5.07 -4.04 -16.32
CA ILE A 201 4.78 -5.39 -15.85
C ILE A 201 5.76 -6.34 -16.53
N CYS A 202 6.59 -7.05 -15.76
CA CYS A 202 7.66 -7.84 -16.33
C CYS A 202 7.86 -9.15 -15.57
N GLY A 203 7.67 -10.28 -16.25
CA GLY A 203 7.87 -11.61 -15.65
C GLY A 203 6.86 -11.99 -14.57
N THR A 204 5.71 -11.32 -14.52
CA THR A 204 4.65 -11.55 -13.54
C THR A 204 3.92 -12.85 -13.82
N CYS A 205 3.62 -13.66 -12.79
CA CYS A 205 2.91 -14.93 -12.96
C CYS A 205 1.41 -14.75 -13.17
N ARG A 206 0.74 -14.01 -12.28
CA ARG A 206 -0.73 -13.81 -12.34
C ARG A 206 -1.17 -12.50 -11.71
N LEU A 207 -2.06 -11.81 -12.42
CA LEU A 207 -2.83 -10.68 -11.90
C LEU A 207 -4.32 -10.98 -12.11
N TYR A 208 -5.09 -10.97 -11.04
CA TYR A 208 -6.51 -11.28 -11.08
C TYR A 208 -7.33 -10.26 -10.26
N ASN A 209 -8.39 -9.72 -10.88
CA ASN A 209 -9.34 -8.78 -10.27
C ASN A 209 -8.67 -7.62 -9.53
N GLY A 210 -8.10 -6.68 -10.29
CA GLY A 210 -7.36 -5.58 -9.67
C GLY A 210 -7.29 -4.29 -10.47
N SER A 211 -6.84 -3.24 -9.79
CA SER A 211 -6.48 -1.96 -10.39
C SER A 211 -5.02 -1.63 -10.11
N ILE A 212 -4.30 -1.22 -11.14
CA ILE A 212 -2.95 -0.67 -11.05
C ILE A 212 -3.03 0.80 -11.43
N ASN A 213 -3.04 1.66 -10.41
CA ASN A 213 -3.15 3.10 -10.57
C ASN A 213 -1.76 3.69 -10.83
N SER A 214 -1.35 3.74 -12.08
CA SER A 214 -0.05 4.23 -12.55
C SER A 214 -0.20 5.50 -13.36
N ASN A 215 0.81 6.36 -13.38
CA ASN A 215 0.88 7.54 -14.20
C ASN A 215 2.36 7.92 -14.50
N GLU A 216 2.57 8.90 -15.39
CA GLU A 216 3.89 9.32 -15.84
C GLU A 216 4.83 9.75 -14.71
N VAL A 217 4.34 10.54 -13.75
CA VAL A 217 5.16 11.09 -12.65
C VAL A 217 5.40 10.11 -11.51
N ALA A 218 4.60 9.05 -11.45
CA ALA A 218 4.66 8.02 -10.42
C ALA A 218 4.29 6.64 -10.99
N PRO A 219 5.11 6.10 -11.90
CA PRO A 219 4.83 4.82 -12.54
C PRO A 219 4.87 3.66 -11.53
N VAL A 220 4.02 2.66 -11.77
CA VAL A 220 4.00 1.42 -11.00
C VAL A 220 4.85 0.37 -11.70
N HIS A 221 5.56 -0.41 -10.92
CA HIS A 221 6.33 -1.55 -11.39
C HIS A 221 5.82 -2.85 -10.75
N ILE A 222 5.51 -3.84 -11.60
CA ILE A 222 5.16 -5.22 -11.17
C ILE A 222 6.19 -6.15 -11.81
N GLY A 223 6.94 -6.85 -10.99
CA GLY A 223 8.09 -7.60 -11.46
C GLY A 223 7.91 -9.11 -11.47
N HIS A 224 9.03 -9.80 -11.43
CA HIS A 224 9.12 -11.23 -11.67
C HIS A 224 8.47 -12.07 -10.57
N GLY A 225 7.74 -13.10 -11.00
CA GLY A 225 7.17 -14.10 -10.09
C GLY A 225 5.99 -13.61 -9.25
N VAL A 226 5.53 -12.38 -9.44
CA VAL A 226 4.45 -11.77 -8.65
C VAL A 226 3.12 -12.48 -8.93
N ILE A 227 2.34 -12.66 -7.86
CA ILE A 227 0.96 -13.15 -7.89
C ILE A 227 0.10 -12.17 -7.09
N CYS A 228 -0.90 -11.56 -7.73
CA CYS A 228 -1.84 -10.67 -7.06
C CYS A 228 -3.28 -11.06 -7.40
N ASP A 229 -4.08 -11.30 -6.38
CA ASP A 229 -5.50 -11.60 -6.49
C ASP A 229 -6.32 -10.61 -5.62
N ASP A 230 -7.39 -10.03 -6.17
CA ASP A 230 -8.27 -9.08 -5.46
C ASP A 230 -7.50 -7.88 -4.88
N PHE A 231 -6.93 -7.06 -5.73
CA PHE A 231 -5.96 -6.07 -5.29
C PHE A 231 -6.19 -4.67 -5.87
N ILE A 232 -5.63 -3.68 -5.16
CA ILE A 232 -5.41 -2.32 -5.69
C ILE A 232 -3.96 -1.93 -5.40
N ILE A 233 -3.24 -1.46 -6.42
CA ILE A 233 -1.87 -0.94 -6.30
C ILE A 233 -1.86 0.51 -6.77
N SER A 234 -1.41 1.40 -5.87
CA SER A 234 -1.40 2.85 -6.09
C SER A 234 -0.07 3.34 -6.66
N THR A 235 -0.08 4.58 -7.15
CA THR A 235 1.02 5.25 -7.85
C THR A 235 2.38 5.15 -7.17
N GLY A 236 3.44 4.95 -7.96
CA GLY A 236 4.83 4.91 -7.51
C GLY A 236 5.22 3.66 -6.74
N SER A 237 4.36 2.64 -6.68
CA SER A 237 4.63 1.41 -5.94
C SER A 237 5.39 0.39 -6.78
N HIS A 238 6.19 -0.43 -6.09
CA HIS A 238 6.92 -1.55 -6.65
C HIS A 238 6.48 -2.84 -5.97
N VAL A 239 6.04 -3.82 -6.75
CA VAL A 239 5.73 -5.18 -6.29
C VAL A 239 6.54 -6.14 -7.13
N ASP A 240 7.51 -6.84 -6.53
CA ASP A 240 8.52 -7.58 -7.29
C ASP A 240 8.96 -8.88 -6.59
N ASP A 241 9.89 -9.59 -7.22
CA ASP A 241 10.64 -10.71 -6.65
C ASP A 241 9.77 -11.75 -5.93
N GLY A 242 8.73 -12.24 -6.61
CA GLY A 242 7.90 -13.33 -6.11
C GLY A 242 6.94 -12.92 -4.98
N ALA A 243 6.62 -11.64 -4.81
CA ALA A 243 5.61 -11.21 -3.84
C ALA A 243 4.24 -11.81 -4.17
N MET A 244 3.52 -12.25 -3.14
CA MET A 244 2.19 -12.85 -3.25
C MET A 244 1.18 -12.05 -2.42
N LEU A 245 0.18 -11.47 -3.10
CA LEU A 245 -0.83 -10.62 -2.47
C LEU A 245 -2.24 -11.17 -2.73
N SER A 246 -3.04 -11.30 -1.70
CA SER A 246 -4.45 -11.71 -1.82
C SER A 246 -5.34 -10.80 -0.96
N ARG A 247 -6.35 -10.19 -1.57
CA ARG A 247 -7.22 -9.18 -0.94
C ARG A 247 -6.40 -8.11 -0.23
N CYS A 248 -5.59 -7.39 -1.02
CA CYS A 248 -4.68 -6.38 -0.50
C CYS A 248 -4.86 -5.01 -1.15
N PHE A 249 -4.66 -3.96 -0.35
CA PHE A 249 -4.47 -2.60 -0.83
C PHE A 249 -3.02 -2.19 -0.65
N VAL A 250 -2.39 -1.74 -1.73
CA VAL A 250 -1.02 -1.23 -1.74
C VAL A 250 -1.05 0.26 -2.07
N GLY A 251 -0.82 1.09 -1.08
CA GLY A 251 -0.82 2.55 -1.16
C GLY A 251 0.37 3.10 -1.93
N GLN A 252 0.47 4.43 -2.00
CA GLN A 252 1.46 5.12 -2.81
C GLN A 252 2.90 4.89 -2.33
N ALA A 253 3.81 4.68 -3.28
CA ALA A 253 5.25 4.51 -3.06
C ALA A 253 5.60 3.35 -2.10
N CYS A 254 4.79 2.31 -2.04
CA CYS A 254 5.10 1.08 -1.32
C CYS A 254 6.09 0.20 -2.09
N LYS A 255 6.82 -0.63 -1.35
CA LYS A 255 7.74 -1.63 -1.91
C LYS A 255 7.49 -2.98 -1.26
N LEU A 256 7.02 -3.95 -2.05
CA LEU A 256 6.76 -5.32 -1.58
C LEU A 256 7.53 -6.28 -2.48
N GLY A 257 8.37 -7.13 -1.90
CA GLY A 257 9.22 -8.01 -2.71
C GLY A 257 9.93 -9.10 -1.92
N HIS A 258 10.91 -9.77 -2.57
CA HIS A 258 11.72 -10.84 -1.96
C HIS A 258 10.86 -11.95 -1.33
N ASN A 259 9.85 -12.45 -2.08
CA ASN A 259 8.89 -13.47 -1.63
C ASN A 259 8.05 -13.05 -0.41
N TYR A 260 7.74 -11.75 -0.26
CA TYR A 260 6.82 -11.30 0.77
C TYR A 260 5.40 -11.81 0.49
N SER A 261 4.77 -12.42 1.48
CA SER A 261 3.38 -12.88 1.36
C SER A 261 2.46 -11.99 2.19
N ALA A 262 1.31 -11.61 1.62
CA ALA A 262 0.31 -10.84 2.34
C ALA A 262 -1.11 -11.28 1.97
N SER A 263 -1.96 -11.41 2.99
CA SER A 263 -3.39 -11.64 2.81
C SER A 263 -4.21 -10.70 3.69
N ASP A 264 -5.38 -10.29 3.19
CA ASP A 264 -6.32 -9.41 3.90
C ASP A 264 -5.64 -8.19 4.53
N SER A 265 -4.76 -7.51 3.77
CA SER A 265 -3.86 -6.53 4.34
C SER A 265 -3.90 -5.19 3.62
N LEU A 266 -3.81 -4.10 4.39
CA LEU A 266 -3.74 -2.74 3.89
C LEU A 266 -2.34 -2.18 4.14
N PHE A 267 -1.66 -1.76 3.08
CA PHE A 267 -0.37 -1.08 3.14
C PHE A 267 -0.54 0.35 2.67
N PHE A 268 -0.39 1.33 3.55
CA PHE A 268 -0.47 2.74 3.19
C PHE A 268 0.90 3.30 2.81
N SER A 269 0.95 4.57 2.44
CA SER A 269 2.10 5.19 1.77
C SER A 269 3.46 4.88 2.40
N ASN A 270 4.43 4.58 1.54
CA ASN A 270 5.82 4.32 1.92
C ASN A 270 6.03 3.05 2.78
N CYS A 271 5.09 2.11 2.80
CA CYS A 271 5.31 0.81 3.44
C CYS A 271 6.33 -0.03 2.65
N GLN A 272 7.07 -0.88 3.38
CA GLN A 272 8.02 -1.79 2.78
C GLN A 272 7.89 -3.18 3.42
N GLY A 273 7.74 -4.20 2.58
CA GLY A 273 7.61 -5.59 3.00
C GLY A 273 8.54 -6.50 2.19
N GLU A 274 9.48 -7.15 2.87
CA GLU A 274 10.42 -8.09 2.28
C GLU A 274 10.58 -9.31 3.17
N ASN A 275 10.68 -10.49 2.55
CA ASN A 275 11.06 -11.75 3.22
C ASN A 275 10.19 -12.19 4.42
N GLY A 276 9.01 -11.66 4.59
CA GLY A 276 8.14 -11.90 5.74
C GLY A 276 6.72 -12.24 5.35
N GLU A 277 5.85 -12.25 6.36
CA GLU A 277 4.44 -12.52 6.20
C GLU A 277 3.59 -11.44 6.88
N ALA A 278 2.50 -11.09 6.20
CA ALA A 278 1.44 -10.23 6.73
C ALA A 278 0.08 -10.92 6.55
N CYS A 279 -0.74 -10.89 7.60
CA CYS A 279 -2.11 -11.35 7.53
C CYS A 279 -3.02 -10.45 8.36
N ALA A 280 -4.12 -9.99 7.79
CA ALA A 280 -5.11 -9.14 8.44
C ALA A 280 -4.50 -7.88 9.10
N ILE A 281 -3.54 -7.23 8.44
CA ILE A 281 -2.88 -6.06 9.00
C ILE A 281 -3.41 -4.73 8.47
N PHE A 282 -3.38 -3.74 9.35
CA PHE A 282 -3.47 -2.33 8.98
C PHE A 282 -2.07 -1.71 9.09
N ALA A 283 -1.33 -1.72 7.99
CA ALA A 283 -0.03 -1.09 7.91
C ALA A 283 -0.20 0.39 7.51
N GLY A 284 -0.30 1.27 8.49
CA GLY A 284 -0.24 2.72 8.29
C GLY A 284 1.10 3.15 7.69
N PRO A 285 1.23 4.40 7.23
CA PRO A 285 2.41 4.87 6.52
C PRO A 285 3.74 4.53 7.20
N TYR A 286 4.76 4.20 6.39
CA TYR A 286 6.10 3.83 6.86
C TYR A 286 6.16 2.60 7.77
N THR A 287 5.25 1.65 7.63
CA THR A 287 5.41 0.32 8.22
C THR A 287 6.42 -0.47 7.41
N VAL A 288 7.47 -0.95 8.06
CA VAL A 288 8.64 -1.53 7.40
C VAL A 288 9.04 -2.86 8.02
N THR A 289 9.22 -3.87 7.17
CA THR A 289 9.81 -5.17 7.49
C THR A 289 10.72 -5.62 6.34
N HIS A 290 11.98 -5.93 6.64
CA HIS A 290 12.98 -6.28 5.62
C HIS A 290 13.57 -7.68 5.82
N HIS A 291 13.36 -8.31 6.97
CA HIS A 291 14.10 -9.50 7.36
C HIS A 291 13.23 -10.74 7.36
N LYS A 292 13.87 -11.88 7.05
CA LYS A 292 13.21 -13.20 7.07
C LYS A 292 12.57 -13.51 8.43
N SER A 293 11.53 -14.35 8.40
CA SER A 293 10.82 -14.84 9.58
C SER A 293 10.14 -13.75 10.42
N THR A 294 9.85 -12.59 9.85
CA THR A 294 9.09 -11.52 10.51
C THR A 294 7.61 -11.73 10.23
N LEU A 295 6.79 -11.77 11.29
CA LEU A 295 5.34 -11.96 11.20
C LEU A 295 4.61 -10.72 11.70
N LEU A 296 3.76 -10.15 10.83
CA LEU A 296 2.81 -9.11 11.16
C LEU A 296 1.40 -9.67 11.00
N ILE A 297 0.76 -10.05 12.10
CA ILE A 297 -0.54 -10.72 12.06
C ILE A 297 -1.57 -9.92 12.85
N ALA A 298 -2.72 -9.61 12.24
CA ALA A 298 -3.89 -9.03 12.87
C ALA A 298 -3.59 -7.81 13.77
N GLY A 299 -2.74 -6.93 13.29
CA GLY A 299 -2.29 -5.76 14.04
C GLY A 299 -2.36 -4.46 13.25
N MET A 300 -2.36 -3.35 13.99
CA MET A 300 -2.24 -1.99 13.43
C MET A 300 -0.85 -1.43 13.72
N PHE A 301 -0.23 -0.92 12.68
CA PHE A 301 1.12 -0.39 12.69
C PHE A 301 1.18 0.96 11.98
N SER A 302 2.14 1.81 12.31
CA SER A 302 2.53 2.95 11.48
C SER A 302 3.90 3.47 11.89
N PHE A 303 4.71 3.95 10.95
CA PHE A 303 6.09 4.35 11.20
C PHE A 303 6.88 3.29 11.99
N MET A 304 6.48 2.06 11.83
CA MET A 304 7.00 0.91 12.56
C MET A 304 8.17 0.30 11.78
N ASN A 305 9.17 -0.17 12.51
CA ASN A 305 10.24 -0.99 11.95
C ASN A 305 10.31 -2.29 12.74
N ALA A 306 9.98 -3.40 12.07
CA ALA A 306 10.04 -4.73 12.65
C ALA A 306 11.47 -5.26 12.67
N GLY A 307 11.90 -5.75 13.83
CA GLY A 307 13.20 -6.43 13.97
C GLY A 307 13.21 -7.79 13.27
N SER A 308 14.39 -8.26 12.90
CA SER A 308 14.58 -9.57 12.28
C SER A 308 14.00 -10.70 13.15
N GLY A 309 13.19 -11.57 12.58
CA GLY A 309 12.58 -12.70 13.30
C GLY A 309 11.55 -12.28 14.36
N SER A 310 11.15 -11.01 14.40
CA SER A 310 10.14 -10.56 15.38
C SER A 310 8.75 -11.07 14.99
N ASN A 311 7.96 -11.39 16.00
CA ASN A 311 6.62 -11.97 15.87
C ASN A 311 5.60 -11.11 16.60
N GLN A 312 4.71 -10.49 15.86
CA GLN A 312 3.60 -9.68 16.34
C GLN A 312 2.30 -10.44 16.04
N SER A 313 1.89 -11.31 16.98
CA SER A 313 0.72 -12.18 16.83
C SER A 313 0.27 -12.77 18.18
N ASN A 314 -0.66 -13.74 18.15
CA ASN A 314 -0.92 -14.63 19.27
C ASN A 314 -0.67 -16.11 18.92
N HIS A 315 -0.12 -16.40 17.78
CA HIS A 315 0.00 -17.76 17.23
C HIS A 315 0.90 -18.67 18.06
N MET A 316 1.96 -18.14 18.67
CA MET A 316 2.88 -18.92 19.49
C MET A 316 2.17 -19.61 20.66
N TYR A 317 1.16 -18.97 21.26
CA TYR A 317 0.47 -19.46 22.45
C TYR A 317 -0.93 -20.00 22.17
N LYS A 318 -1.40 -19.94 20.91
CA LYS A 318 -2.72 -20.42 20.47
C LYS A 318 -3.88 -19.97 21.37
N LEU A 319 -3.89 -18.69 21.75
CA LEU A 319 -4.88 -18.10 22.67
C LEU A 319 -6.23 -17.76 21.98
N GLY A 320 -6.56 -18.44 20.91
CA GLY A 320 -7.77 -18.19 20.13
C GLY A 320 -7.59 -17.15 19.04
N PRO A 321 -8.67 -16.81 18.31
CA PRO A 321 -8.62 -15.99 17.10
C PRO A 321 -8.63 -14.48 17.35
N ILE A 322 -8.63 -14.03 18.61
CA ILE A 322 -8.67 -12.60 18.92
C ILE A 322 -7.28 -12.01 18.86
N HIS A 323 -7.17 -10.96 18.08
CA HIS A 323 -5.92 -10.31 17.80
C HIS A 323 -5.99 -8.83 18.17
N GLN A 324 -6.21 -7.95 17.20
CA GLN A 324 -6.40 -6.51 17.41
C GLN A 324 -5.25 -5.84 18.17
N GLY A 325 -4.03 -6.27 17.92
CA GLY A 325 -2.84 -5.65 18.50
C GLY A 325 -2.55 -4.28 17.88
N THR A 326 -1.88 -3.43 18.64
CA THR A 326 -1.51 -2.10 18.14
C THR A 326 -0.08 -1.75 18.55
N LEU A 327 0.78 -1.51 17.57
CA LEU A 327 2.02 -0.76 17.75
C LEU A 327 1.79 0.64 17.22
N GLU A 328 1.63 1.62 18.12
CA GLU A 328 1.38 2.99 17.73
C GLU A 328 2.58 3.57 16.96
N ARG A 329 2.35 4.67 16.27
CA ARG A 329 3.31 5.29 15.37
C ARG A 329 4.73 5.36 15.92
N GLY A 330 5.71 4.95 15.11
CA GLY A 330 7.13 5.00 15.48
C GLY A 330 7.58 3.94 16.48
N ALA A 331 6.68 3.05 16.93
CA ALA A 331 7.08 1.91 17.75
C ALA A 331 7.94 0.94 16.93
N LYS A 332 8.90 0.29 17.59
CA LYS A 332 9.86 -0.63 16.96
C LYS A 332 10.02 -1.89 17.79
N THR A 333 10.41 -2.96 17.12
CA THR A 333 10.84 -4.20 17.78
C THR A 333 12.31 -4.47 17.49
N THR A 334 13.02 -5.07 18.45
CA THR A 334 14.35 -5.62 18.21
C THR A 334 14.24 -7.02 17.57
N SER A 335 15.39 -7.56 17.14
CA SER A 335 15.43 -8.95 16.63
C SER A 335 14.88 -9.93 17.65
N ASP A 336 14.21 -10.99 17.19
CA ASP A 336 13.57 -12.04 17.99
C ASP A 336 12.56 -11.56 19.04
N SER A 337 12.10 -10.33 18.96
CA SER A 337 11.03 -9.84 19.83
C SER A 337 9.72 -10.56 19.55
N TYR A 338 8.98 -10.87 20.61
CA TYR A 338 7.62 -11.37 20.52
C TYR A 338 6.66 -10.46 21.28
N ILE A 339 5.54 -10.12 20.65
CA ILE A 339 4.48 -9.33 21.30
C ILE A 339 3.18 -10.11 21.17
N LEU A 340 2.67 -10.55 22.32
CA LEU A 340 1.41 -11.29 22.39
C LEU A 340 0.20 -10.34 22.29
N TRP A 341 -0.65 -10.58 21.28
CA TRP A 341 -1.92 -9.84 21.13
C TRP A 341 -2.98 -10.26 22.17
N PRO A 342 -3.86 -9.29 22.58
CA PRO A 342 -4.06 -7.92 22.11
C PRO A 342 -3.24 -6.85 22.86
N ALA A 343 -1.93 -6.82 22.72
CA ALA A 343 -1.11 -5.78 23.33
C ALA A 343 -1.29 -4.42 22.61
N ARG A 344 -1.10 -3.32 23.37
CA ARG A 344 -1.08 -1.95 22.87
C ARG A 344 0.22 -1.27 23.28
N VAL A 345 1.11 -1.05 22.32
CA VAL A 345 2.40 -0.41 22.56
C VAL A 345 2.30 1.06 22.18
N GLY A 346 2.60 1.95 23.13
CA GLY A 346 2.51 3.40 22.96
C GLY A 346 3.50 3.93 21.91
N ALA A 347 3.18 5.10 21.36
CA ALA A 347 3.91 5.74 20.29
C ALA A 347 5.42 5.88 20.59
N PHE A 348 6.27 5.67 19.57
CA PHE A 348 7.73 5.80 19.63
C PHE A 348 8.40 4.94 20.71
N SER A 349 7.78 3.84 21.10
CA SER A 349 8.34 2.88 22.06
C SER A 349 9.21 1.85 21.37
N LEU A 350 10.11 1.23 22.13
CA LEU A 350 10.97 0.13 21.68
C LEU A 350 10.67 -1.12 22.50
N VAL A 351 10.42 -2.22 21.79
CA VAL A 351 10.15 -3.53 22.40
C VAL A 351 11.37 -4.43 22.23
N MET A 352 11.85 -4.98 23.36
CA MET A 352 13.04 -5.82 23.44
C MET A 352 12.72 -7.10 24.17
N GLY A 353 12.92 -8.25 23.53
CA GLY A 353 12.67 -9.57 24.08
C GLY A 353 11.25 -10.07 23.84
N ARG A 354 10.85 -11.12 24.55
CA ARG A 354 9.59 -11.85 24.34
C ARG A 354 8.57 -11.53 25.42
N HIS A 355 7.52 -10.79 25.06
CA HIS A 355 6.47 -10.37 25.97
C HIS A 355 5.26 -11.30 25.85
N VAL A 356 5.08 -12.14 26.87
CA VAL A 356 4.05 -13.20 26.94
C VAL A 356 2.76 -12.73 27.62
N ASN A 357 2.65 -11.45 27.92
CA ASN A 357 1.48 -10.84 28.53
C ASN A 357 0.95 -9.70 27.65
N HIS A 358 -0.35 -9.44 27.72
CA HIS A 358 -1.00 -8.35 27.01
C HIS A 358 -0.65 -7.00 27.65
N SER A 359 0.45 -6.40 27.25
CA SER A 359 0.85 -5.09 27.77
C SER A 359 0.05 -3.98 27.12
N ASP A 360 -0.51 -3.06 27.93
CA ASP A 360 -1.09 -1.80 27.45
C ASP A 360 -0.24 -0.63 27.96
N THR A 361 0.54 -0.04 27.05
CA THR A 361 1.37 1.13 27.31
C THR A 361 0.94 2.34 26.48
N SER A 362 -0.29 2.33 25.96
CA SER A 362 -0.81 3.36 25.05
C SER A 362 -0.74 4.79 25.61
N ASN A 363 -0.82 4.97 26.92
CA ASN A 363 -0.65 6.26 27.60
C ASN A 363 0.78 6.51 28.10
N LEU A 364 1.73 5.64 27.80
CA LEU A 364 3.15 5.79 28.13
C LEU A 364 4.00 5.79 26.87
N PRO A 365 3.89 6.79 25.98
CA PRO A 365 4.67 6.86 24.77
C PRO A 365 6.16 7.00 25.06
N PHE A 366 7.01 6.76 24.04
CA PHE A 366 8.47 6.86 24.14
C PHE A 366 9.09 5.94 25.19
N SER A 367 8.47 4.79 25.48
CA SER A 367 8.92 3.85 26.50
C SER A 367 9.79 2.73 25.92
N TYR A 368 10.61 2.10 26.77
CA TYR A 368 11.16 0.79 26.48
C TYR A 368 10.39 -0.28 27.23
N LEU A 369 10.05 -1.34 26.51
CA LEU A 369 9.54 -2.59 27.05
C LEU A 369 10.70 -3.60 27.00
N ILE A 370 11.17 -4.06 28.15
CA ILE A 370 12.33 -4.94 28.26
C ILE A 370 11.87 -6.22 28.96
N GLU A 371 12.07 -7.34 28.31
CA GLU A 371 11.80 -8.64 28.93
C GLU A 371 13.03 -9.07 29.80
N GLN A 372 12.76 -9.47 31.02
CA GLN A 372 13.73 -10.09 31.92
C GLN A 372 13.04 -11.21 32.70
N ASN A 373 13.49 -12.44 32.52
CA ASN A 373 12.96 -13.63 33.23
C ASN A 373 11.43 -13.76 33.09
N ASN A 374 10.90 -13.72 31.88
CA ASN A 374 9.47 -13.75 31.52
C ASN A 374 8.63 -12.61 32.14
N THR A 375 9.27 -11.56 32.63
CA THR A 375 8.61 -10.37 33.13
C THR A 375 8.87 -9.17 32.26
N THR A 376 7.83 -8.43 31.87
CA THR A 376 7.96 -7.17 31.16
C THR A 376 8.30 -6.06 32.13
N TYR A 377 9.47 -5.44 31.95
CA TYR A 377 9.85 -4.19 32.61
C TYR A 377 9.63 -3.01 31.67
N LEU A 378 9.02 -1.95 32.22
CA LEU A 378 8.74 -0.73 31.49
C LEU A 378 9.65 0.41 31.95
N VAL A 379 10.25 1.12 31.00
CA VAL A 379 11.05 2.33 31.26
C VAL A 379 10.39 3.51 30.57
N PRO A 380 9.49 4.24 31.26
CA PRO A 380 8.67 5.28 30.65
C PRO A 380 9.48 6.47 30.12
N GLY A 381 9.12 6.98 28.95
CA GLY A 381 9.67 8.22 28.38
C GLY A 381 11.15 8.18 27.98
N VAL A 382 11.86 7.08 28.20
CA VAL A 382 13.32 7.01 27.99
C VAL A 382 13.73 7.27 26.54
N ASN A 383 12.88 6.92 25.58
CA ASN A 383 13.16 7.09 24.15
C ASN A 383 13.08 8.56 23.69
N LEU A 384 12.58 9.47 24.51
CA LEU A 384 12.68 10.92 24.29
C LEU A 384 14.13 11.41 24.25
N ARG A 385 15.07 10.67 24.84
CA ARG A 385 16.49 10.96 24.83
C ARG A 385 17.25 10.22 23.74
N SER A 386 16.60 9.35 23.01
CA SER A 386 17.26 8.52 21.99
C SER A 386 17.57 9.34 20.75
N VAL A 387 18.86 9.43 20.42
CA VAL A 387 19.34 9.98 19.15
C VAL A 387 18.73 9.24 17.96
N GLY A 388 18.50 7.92 18.10
CA GLY A 388 17.89 7.09 17.07
C GLY A 388 16.48 7.55 16.68
N THR A 389 15.64 7.83 17.67
CA THR A 389 14.26 8.29 17.42
C THR A 389 14.23 9.67 16.75
N ILE A 390 15.07 10.61 17.20
CA ILE A 390 15.18 11.95 16.61
C ILE A 390 15.68 11.84 15.16
N ARG A 391 16.73 11.07 14.94
CA ARG A 391 17.30 10.82 13.61
C ARG A 391 16.27 10.24 12.63
N ASP A 392 15.46 9.28 13.08
CA ASP A 392 14.48 8.63 12.22
C ASP A 392 13.34 9.60 11.85
N ALA A 393 12.88 10.42 12.79
CA ALA A 393 11.90 11.46 12.49
C ALA A 393 12.41 12.48 11.46
N GLN A 394 13.70 12.80 11.49
CA GLN A 394 14.34 13.68 10.50
C GLN A 394 14.49 13.02 9.12
N LYS A 395 14.57 11.68 9.06
CA LYS A 395 14.72 10.93 7.83
C LYS A 395 13.42 10.69 7.10
N TRP A 396 12.30 10.49 7.81
CA TRP A 396 11.01 10.14 7.17
C TRP A 396 10.56 11.13 6.10
N PRO A 397 10.58 12.47 6.32
CA PRO A 397 10.22 13.42 5.25
C PRO A 397 11.09 13.30 4.01
N LYS A 398 12.40 13.01 4.21
CA LYS A 398 13.36 12.85 3.10
C LYS A 398 13.21 11.53 2.34
N ARG A 399 12.49 10.58 2.92
CA ARG A 399 12.21 9.26 2.36
C ARG A 399 10.79 9.13 1.83
N ASP A 400 10.03 10.22 1.77
CA ASP A 400 8.72 10.23 1.12
C ASP A 400 8.92 10.01 -0.38
N GLY A 401 8.63 8.80 -0.83
CA GLY A 401 8.78 8.38 -2.23
C GLY A 401 7.60 8.79 -3.12
N ARG A 402 6.58 9.46 -2.58
CA ARG A 402 5.40 9.84 -3.33
C ARG A 402 5.66 11.05 -4.22
N THR A 403 5.79 10.80 -5.51
CA THR A 403 5.97 11.83 -6.54
C THR A 403 4.64 12.32 -7.13
N ASP A 404 3.57 11.52 -7.01
CA ASP A 404 2.22 11.92 -7.44
C ASP A 404 1.76 13.18 -6.67
N PRO A 405 1.32 14.23 -7.37
CA PRO A 405 0.78 15.42 -6.72
C PRO A 405 -0.51 15.14 -5.92
N ASN A 406 -1.28 14.13 -6.33
CA ASN A 406 -2.50 13.69 -5.64
C ASN A 406 -2.17 12.71 -4.51
N LYS A 407 -1.69 13.21 -3.39
CA LYS A 407 -1.33 12.38 -2.23
C LYS A 407 -2.58 11.93 -1.48
N LEU A 408 -2.81 10.63 -1.42
CA LEU A 408 -3.97 10.03 -0.74
C LEU A 408 -3.86 10.14 0.79
N ASP A 409 -2.65 9.95 1.33
CA ASP A 409 -2.42 9.99 2.77
C ASP A 409 -1.84 11.33 3.21
N TYR A 410 -2.46 11.95 4.22
CA TYR A 410 -1.85 13.06 4.95
C TYR A 410 -0.90 12.49 6.01
N ILE A 411 0.38 12.84 5.94
CA ILE A 411 1.42 12.31 6.83
C ILE A 411 2.01 13.43 7.69
N ASN A 412 1.87 13.31 9.01
CA ASN A 412 2.52 14.18 9.98
C ASN A 412 3.80 13.52 10.49
N TYR A 413 4.94 14.20 10.40
CA TYR A 413 6.25 13.67 10.78
C TYR A 413 6.70 14.08 12.19
N ASN A 414 5.95 14.90 12.90
CA ASN A 414 6.35 15.44 14.19
C ASN A 414 6.35 14.35 15.28
N LEU A 415 7.43 14.27 16.06
CA LEU A 415 7.51 13.42 17.24
C LEU A 415 6.57 13.93 18.34
N LEU A 416 6.65 15.22 18.62
CA LEU A 416 5.76 15.89 19.55
C LEU A 416 4.59 16.47 18.76
N SER A 417 3.41 15.99 19.06
CA SER A 417 2.16 16.40 18.43
C SER A 417 1.09 16.49 19.53
N PRO A 418 -0.05 17.12 19.30
CA PRO A 418 -1.15 17.13 20.28
C PRO A 418 -1.49 15.71 20.78
N TYR A 419 -1.47 14.72 19.88
CA TYR A 419 -1.73 13.32 20.21
C TYR A 419 -0.70 12.74 21.20
N THR A 420 0.59 12.85 20.90
CA THR A 420 1.65 12.28 21.75
C THR A 420 1.77 13.02 23.08
N VAL A 421 1.57 14.35 23.05
CA VAL A 421 1.64 15.18 24.26
C VAL A 421 0.46 14.90 25.20
N GLN A 422 -0.74 14.73 24.67
CA GLN A 422 -1.90 14.34 25.48
C GLN A 422 -1.68 12.97 26.15
N LYS A 423 -1.07 12.02 25.45
CA LYS A 423 -0.65 10.73 26.03
C LYS A 423 0.39 10.91 27.14
N MET A 424 1.36 11.83 26.95
CA MET A 424 2.36 12.11 27.98
C MET A 424 1.75 12.79 29.24
N PHE A 425 0.73 13.64 29.09
CA PHE A 425 0.00 14.18 30.24
C PHE A 425 -0.62 13.04 31.07
N LYS A 426 -1.36 12.14 30.42
CA LYS A 426 -1.96 10.98 31.07
C LYS A 426 -0.91 10.06 31.67
N GLY A 427 0.18 9.82 30.96
CA GLY A 427 1.29 8.98 31.43
C GLY A 427 1.97 9.55 32.67
N ARG A 428 2.23 10.84 32.70
CA ARG A 428 2.79 11.54 33.87
C ARG A 428 1.89 11.36 35.09
N GLU A 429 0.60 11.65 34.93
CA GLU A 429 -0.40 11.48 35.98
C GLU A 429 -0.45 10.05 36.49
N THR A 430 -0.48 9.06 35.60
CA THR A 430 -0.45 7.63 35.94
C THR A 430 0.78 7.28 36.78
N LEU A 431 1.96 7.74 36.37
CA LEU A 431 3.20 7.47 37.11
C LEU A 431 3.22 8.15 38.49
N GLN A 432 2.71 9.38 38.62
CA GLN A 432 2.58 10.09 39.86
C GLN A 432 1.61 9.36 40.82
N ASN A 433 0.46 8.93 40.33
CA ASN A 433 -0.54 8.20 41.10
C ASN A 433 -0.01 6.84 41.59
N LEU A 434 0.72 6.08 40.74
CA LEU A 434 1.36 4.82 41.15
C LEU A 434 2.34 5.03 42.30
N ARG A 435 3.16 6.09 42.21
CA ARG A 435 4.12 6.42 43.25
C ARG A 435 3.43 6.82 44.54
N HIS A 436 2.43 7.66 44.49
CA HIS A 436 1.69 8.16 45.64
C HIS A 436 0.93 7.03 46.33
N ALA A 437 0.25 6.17 45.61
CA ALA A 437 -0.53 5.05 46.16
C ALA A 437 0.31 4.03 46.94
N SER A 438 1.61 3.92 46.65
CA SER A 438 2.55 3.03 47.34
C SER A 438 3.34 3.73 48.46
N GLY A 439 2.96 4.95 48.87
CA GLY A 439 3.65 5.73 49.91
C GLY A 439 5.10 6.09 49.55
N GLU A 440 5.44 6.09 48.24
CA GLU A 440 6.77 6.43 47.69
C GLU A 440 7.94 5.55 48.12
N LEU A 441 7.65 4.42 48.81
CA LEU A 441 8.67 3.55 49.39
C LEU A 441 8.96 2.28 48.58
N SER A 442 8.23 2.04 47.49
CA SER A 442 8.39 0.84 46.69
C SER A 442 9.57 0.93 45.75
N ASP A 443 10.40 -0.12 45.66
CA ASP A 443 11.47 -0.24 44.66
C ASP A 443 10.93 -0.59 43.26
N ILE A 444 9.79 -1.30 43.21
CA ILE A 444 9.16 -1.78 41.98
C ILE A 444 7.65 -1.59 42.08
N TYR A 445 7.09 -0.96 41.05
CA TYR A 445 5.64 -0.76 40.90
C TYR A 445 5.07 -1.72 39.88
N SER A 446 3.86 -2.20 40.10
CA SER A 446 3.10 -2.98 39.13
C SER A 446 2.21 -2.04 38.29
N PHE A 447 2.30 -2.16 36.97
CA PHE A 447 1.47 -1.42 36.04
C PHE A 447 0.87 -2.40 35.02
N HIS A 448 -0.41 -2.73 35.17
CA HIS A 448 -1.05 -3.84 34.44
C HIS A 448 -0.21 -5.12 34.54
N SER A 449 0.19 -5.68 33.38
CA SER A 449 1.05 -6.88 33.34
C SER A 449 2.56 -6.57 33.37
N ALA A 450 2.94 -5.29 33.46
CA ALA A 450 4.35 -4.87 33.48
C ALA A 450 4.80 -4.37 34.82
N LYS A 451 6.11 -4.31 35.05
CA LYS A 451 6.75 -3.76 36.24
C LYS A 451 7.57 -2.51 35.89
N ILE A 452 7.57 -1.55 36.82
CA ILE A 452 8.34 -0.30 36.67
C ILE A 452 9.24 -0.16 37.92
N ARG A 453 10.55 -0.04 37.69
CA ARG A 453 11.47 0.27 38.81
C ARG A 453 11.29 1.73 39.26
N ASN A 454 11.39 2.02 40.55
CA ASN A 454 11.23 3.38 41.07
C ASN A 454 12.12 4.41 40.35
N SER A 455 13.38 4.08 40.11
CA SER A 455 14.31 4.96 39.40
C SER A 455 13.85 5.26 37.94
N ALA A 456 13.22 4.31 37.28
CA ALA A 456 12.66 4.48 35.92
C ALA A 456 11.36 5.31 35.95
N LEU A 457 10.53 5.10 36.95
CA LEU A 457 9.28 5.84 37.18
C LEU A 457 9.55 7.33 37.39
N VAL A 458 10.45 7.67 38.34
CA VAL A 458 10.80 9.07 38.66
C VAL A 458 11.41 9.78 37.44
N LYS A 459 12.31 9.11 36.71
CA LYS A 459 12.88 9.65 35.47
C LYS A 459 11.81 9.84 34.39
N GLY A 460 10.88 8.90 34.28
CA GLY A 460 9.78 8.96 33.30
C GLY A 460 8.87 10.16 33.52
N ILE A 461 8.50 10.47 34.75
CA ILE A 461 7.75 11.67 35.12
C ILE A 461 8.50 12.93 34.59
N ARG A 462 9.78 13.03 34.92
CA ARG A 462 10.60 14.19 34.51
C ARG A 462 10.74 14.30 32.99
N PHE A 463 10.90 13.19 32.26
CA PHE A 463 11.00 13.20 30.80
C PHE A 463 9.72 13.71 30.16
N TYR A 464 8.56 13.28 30.64
CA TYR A 464 7.29 13.76 30.16
C TYR A 464 7.09 15.25 30.44
N GLU A 465 7.43 15.73 31.63
CA GLU A 465 7.38 17.14 31.98
C GLU A 465 8.21 18.00 31.02
N ILE A 466 9.46 17.63 30.79
CA ILE A 466 10.33 18.35 29.86
C ILE A 466 9.75 18.39 28.44
N ALA A 467 9.27 17.23 27.96
CA ALA A 467 8.70 17.14 26.60
C ALA A 467 7.40 17.94 26.44
N ILE A 468 6.53 17.93 27.45
CA ILE A 468 5.30 18.72 27.49
C ILE A 468 5.64 20.21 27.46
N HIS A 469 6.54 20.67 28.34
CA HIS A 469 6.95 22.08 28.34
C HIS A 469 7.60 22.51 27.04
N LYS A 470 8.42 21.67 26.43
CA LYS A 470 9.02 21.94 25.13
C LYS A 470 7.97 22.08 24.03
N PHE A 471 6.96 21.21 24.00
CA PHE A 471 5.88 21.30 23.02
C PHE A 471 5.06 22.57 23.20
N LEU A 472 4.65 22.89 24.42
CA LEU A 472 3.86 24.07 24.73
C LEU A 472 4.64 25.35 24.41
N GLY A 473 5.91 25.44 24.83
CA GLY A 473 6.77 26.59 24.53
C GLY A 473 6.94 26.83 23.03
N ASN A 474 7.23 25.78 22.27
CA ASN A 474 7.32 25.88 20.81
C ASN A 474 6.00 26.32 20.16
N SER A 475 4.87 25.84 20.67
CA SER A 475 3.55 26.23 20.17
C SER A 475 3.26 27.71 20.43
N VAL A 476 3.57 28.23 21.62
CA VAL A 476 3.44 29.66 21.96
C VAL A 476 4.32 30.52 21.06
N ILE A 477 5.58 30.14 20.88
CA ILE A 477 6.51 30.86 19.99
C ILE A 477 5.94 30.93 18.57
N THR A 478 5.48 29.80 18.02
CA THR A 478 4.91 29.75 16.66
C THR A 478 3.70 30.65 16.50
N VAL A 479 2.79 30.63 17.47
CA VAL A 479 1.59 31.50 17.46
C VAL A 479 2.00 32.99 17.56
N SER A 480 2.94 33.34 18.44
CA SER A 480 3.44 34.70 18.59
C SER A 480 4.07 35.24 17.30
N TYR A 481 4.90 34.44 16.64
CA TYR A 481 5.49 34.81 15.33
C TYR A 481 4.41 35.02 14.25
N THR A 482 3.38 34.18 14.23
CA THR A 482 2.28 34.32 13.26
C THR A 482 1.51 35.62 13.47
N HIS A 483 1.24 35.99 14.73
CA HIS A 483 0.54 37.25 15.07
C HIS A 483 1.40 38.48 14.76
N LEU A 484 2.68 38.47 15.09
CA LEU A 484 3.60 39.58 14.77
C LEU A 484 3.69 39.81 13.26
N ARG A 485 3.86 38.76 12.43
CA ARG A 485 3.86 38.90 10.96
C ARG A 485 2.52 39.42 10.42
N ALA A 486 1.39 39.02 10.99
CA ALA A 486 0.08 39.54 10.60
C ALA A 486 -0.10 41.04 10.92
N HIS A 487 0.54 41.51 11.98
CA HIS A 487 0.56 42.94 12.31
C HIS A 487 1.52 43.77 11.44
N GLU A 488 2.69 43.20 11.10
CA GLU A 488 3.63 43.86 10.18
C GLU A 488 3.05 44.00 8.76
N THR A 489 2.31 43.04 8.26
CA THR A 489 1.64 43.12 6.95
C THR A 489 0.46 44.12 6.94
N LYS A 490 -0.20 44.34 8.07
CA LYS A 490 -1.24 45.39 8.20
C LYS A 490 -0.68 46.82 8.34
N ALA A 491 0.55 46.97 8.83
CA ALA A 491 1.20 48.28 8.98
C ALA A 491 1.87 48.74 7.66
N ASN A 492 2.03 47.86 6.68
CA ASN A 492 2.63 48.18 5.38
C ASN A 492 1.59 48.26 4.23
N LEU A 493 0.30 48.25 4.54
CA LEU A 493 -0.83 48.58 3.66
C LEU A 493 -1.50 49.90 4.13
#